data_c24ea98f170e112b07f70adccf5df064
#
_entry.id   c24ea98f170e112b07f70adccf5df064
#
_cell.length_a   1.000
_cell.length_b   1.000
_cell.length_c   1.000
_cell.angle_alpha   90.00
_cell.angle_beta   90.00
_cell.angle_gamma   90.00
#
_symmetry.space_group_name_H-M   'P 1'
#
loop_
_entity.id
_entity.type
_entity.pdbx_description
1 polymer ?
#
loop_
_entity_poly.entity_id
_entity_poly.type
_entity_poly.pdbx_seq_one_letter_code
_entity_poly.pdbx_strand_id
1 'polypeptide(L)'
;MSILVNKDTRLVVQGITGSAGSFHTMQCMEYGTNVVAGVTPGKGGQKFQDSVPVFDTVQDAVDKEGANVAAIYVPPPFAADSILEAIDAEIPLVIAITEGIPVKDMAEVKARLISSNTRLIGPNCPGIITPGECKIGIMPGYIHKPGKVGICLLYTSDAADELRS
;
A
#
# COMPACT_ATOMS: atom_id res chain seq x y z
N MET A 1 -10.14 -15.37 -9.11
CA MET A 1 -11.14 -14.27 -9.00
C MET A 1 -10.58 -13.27 -8.00
N SER A 2 -10.28 -12.06 -8.44
CA SER A 2 -9.79 -10.98 -7.57
C SER A 2 -10.96 -10.22 -6.96
N ILE A 3 -10.79 -9.71 -5.74
CA ILE A 3 -11.82 -8.93 -5.05
C ILE A 3 -11.45 -7.44 -5.04
N LEU A 4 -10.21 -7.11 -4.66
CA LEU A 4 -9.78 -5.73 -4.46
C LEU A 4 -8.68 -5.29 -5.42
N VAL A 5 -7.77 -6.18 -5.81
CA VAL A 5 -6.65 -5.88 -6.71
C VAL A 5 -6.57 -6.90 -7.84
N ASN A 6 -6.23 -6.44 -9.04
CA ASN A 6 -6.19 -7.25 -10.25
C ASN A 6 -5.18 -6.63 -11.26
N LYS A 7 -5.28 -7.01 -12.53
CA LYS A 7 -4.43 -6.50 -13.62
C LYS A 7 -4.62 -5.00 -13.90
N ASP A 8 -5.80 -4.46 -13.55
CA ASP A 8 -6.13 -3.04 -13.79
C ASP A 8 -5.69 -2.14 -12.63
N THR A 9 -5.08 -2.72 -11.60
CA THR A 9 -4.51 -1.99 -10.46
C THR A 9 -3.37 -1.08 -10.94
N ARG A 10 -3.48 0.21 -10.62
CA ARG A 10 -2.47 1.26 -10.88
C ARG A 10 -1.94 1.74 -9.54
N LEU A 11 -0.80 1.19 -9.16
CA LEU A 11 -0.24 1.38 -7.81
C LEU A 11 0.59 2.65 -7.72
N VAL A 12 0.29 3.51 -6.74
CA VAL A 12 1.21 4.54 -6.24
C VAL A 12 1.83 4.09 -4.92
N VAL A 13 3.13 4.31 -4.76
CA VAL A 13 3.88 3.94 -3.56
C VAL A 13 4.34 5.18 -2.82
N GLN A 14 3.79 5.40 -1.62
CA GLN A 14 4.25 6.46 -0.71
C GLN A 14 5.47 5.98 0.07
N GLY A 15 6.52 6.81 0.08
CA GLY A 15 7.82 6.43 0.63
C GLY A 15 8.69 5.59 -0.31
N ILE A 16 8.46 5.65 -1.63
CA ILE A 16 9.16 4.84 -2.66
C ILE A 16 10.68 4.98 -2.62
N THR A 17 11.19 6.13 -2.21
CA THR A 17 12.65 6.40 -2.15
C THR A 17 13.29 5.94 -0.83
N GLY A 18 12.50 5.51 0.14
CA GLY A 18 12.99 4.90 1.38
C GLY A 18 13.47 3.46 1.14
N SER A 19 14.29 2.92 2.04
CA SER A 19 14.87 1.57 1.87
C SER A 19 13.79 0.48 1.75
N ALA A 20 12.80 0.48 2.62
CA ALA A 20 11.69 -0.48 2.59
C ALA A 20 10.81 -0.27 1.35
N GLY A 21 10.39 0.99 1.09
CA GLY A 21 9.58 1.33 -0.08
C GLY A 21 10.25 0.93 -1.39
N SER A 22 11.53 1.28 -1.54
CA SER A 22 12.32 0.92 -2.73
C SER A 22 12.41 -0.60 -2.93
N PHE A 23 12.80 -1.35 -1.90
CA PHE A 23 12.97 -2.79 -1.98
C PHE A 23 11.66 -3.51 -2.35
N HIS A 24 10.58 -3.21 -1.63
CA HIS A 24 9.30 -3.89 -1.84
C HIS A 24 8.62 -3.45 -3.14
N THR A 25 8.84 -2.20 -3.59
CA THR A 25 8.35 -1.76 -4.90
C THR A 25 8.99 -2.57 -6.02
N MET A 26 10.30 -2.79 -5.99
CA MET A 26 10.98 -3.64 -6.97
C MET A 26 10.39 -5.06 -7.00
N GLN A 27 10.16 -5.64 -5.83
CA GLN A 27 9.53 -6.97 -5.72
C GLN A 27 8.09 -7.01 -6.27
N CYS A 28 7.34 -5.91 -6.15
CA CYS A 28 6.03 -5.79 -6.75
C CYS A 28 6.11 -5.70 -8.29
N MET A 29 7.06 -4.89 -8.81
CA MET A 29 7.31 -4.76 -10.25
C MET A 29 7.77 -6.07 -10.87
N GLU A 30 8.70 -6.80 -10.23
CA GLU A 30 9.16 -8.13 -10.64
C GLU A 30 8.00 -9.14 -10.68
N TYR A 31 7.03 -9.02 -9.79
CA TYR A 31 5.84 -9.85 -9.80
C TYR A 31 4.86 -9.53 -10.94
N GLY A 32 5.01 -8.37 -11.58
CA GLY A 32 4.15 -7.88 -12.66
C GLY A 32 3.08 -6.89 -12.19
N THR A 33 3.17 -6.37 -10.96
CA THR A 33 2.28 -5.30 -10.50
C THR A 33 2.58 -4.00 -11.25
N ASN A 34 1.54 -3.35 -11.74
CA ASN A 34 1.65 -2.08 -12.45
C ASN A 34 1.86 -0.92 -11.47
N VAL A 35 3.12 -0.63 -11.16
CA VAL A 35 3.52 0.53 -10.36
C VAL A 35 3.62 1.74 -11.28
N VAL A 36 2.68 2.68 -11.15
CA VAL A 36 2.57 3.84 -12.05
C VAL A 36 3.23 5.09 -11.49
N ALA A 37 3.36 5.19 -10.17
CA ALA A 37 3.92 6.37 -9.52
C ALA A 37 4.56 6.05 -8.16
N GLY A 38 5.49 6.88 -7.75
CA GLY A 38 5.94 6.99 -6.37
C GLY A 38 5.66 8.36 -5.80
N VAL A 39 5.52 8.45 -4.48
CA VAL A 39 5.38 9.73 -3.78
C VAL A 39 6.42 9.81 -2.69
N THR A 40 7.19 10.90 -2.72
CA THR A 40 8.11 11.29 -1.64
C THR A 40 8.23 12.81 -1.67
N PRO A 41 7.73 13.52 -0.65
CA PRO A 41 7.79 14.98 -0.59
C PRO A 41 9.21 15.51 -0.78
N GLY A 42 9.37 16.56 -1.62
CA GLY A 42 10.65 17.16 -1.96
C GLY A 42 11.50 16.37 -2.97
N LYS A 43 10.96 15.29 -3.56
CA LYS A 43 11.63 14.49 -4.60
C LYS A 43 10.83 14.40 -5.90
N GLY A 44 9.82 15.23 -6.06
CA GLY A 44 9.06 15.35 -7.30
C GLY A 44 9.96 15.62 -8.51
N GLY A 45 9.63 15.04 -9.65
CA GLY A 45 10.40 15.13 -10.89
C GLY A 45 11.53 14.11 -11.04
N GLN A 46 11.88 13.36 -10.00
CA GLN A 46 12.81 12.23 -10.09
C GLN A 46 12.12 11.01 -10.70
N LYS A 47 12.92 10.01 -11.07
CA LYS A 47 12.40 8.69 -11.48
C LYS A 47 12.97 7.60 -10.58
N PHE A 48 12.11 6.69 -10.18
CA PHE A 48 12.51 5.46 -9.53
C PHE A 48 12.76 4.39 -10.58
N GLN A 49 13.94 3.74 -10.53
CA GLN A 49 14.38 2.73 -11.50
C GLN A 49 14.25 3.21 -12.98
N ASP A 50 14.58 4.47 -13.23
CA ASP A 50 14.53 5.16 -14.53
C ASP A 50 13.17 5.13 -15.26
N SER A 51 12.16 4.49 -14.68
CA SER A 51 10.86 4.25 -15.31
C SER A 51 9.67 4.86 -14.57
N VAL A 52 9.62 4.75 -13.24
CA VAL A 52 8.46 5.18 -12.45
C VAL A 52 8.64 6.63 -12.00
N PRO A 53 7.76 7.56 -12.40
CA PRO A 53 7.83 8.96 -11.97
C PRO A 53 7.59 9.09 -10.46
N VAL A 54 8.32 10.00 -9.82
CA VAL A 54 8.14 10.36 -8.41
C VAL A 54 7.51 11.73 -8.32
N PHE A 55 6.47 11.85 -7.52
CA PHE A 55 5.72 13.07 -7.26
C PHE A 55 5.89 13.53 -5.81
N ASP A 56 5.55 14.78 -5.54
CA ASP A 56 5.53 15.32 -4.19
C ASP A 56 4.22 15.00 -3.46
N THR A 57 3.13 14.78 -4.21
CA THR A 57 1.80 14.51 -3.65
C THR A 57 1.11 13.31 -4.31
N VAL A 58 0.18 12.69 -3.57
CA VAL A 58 -0.66 11.60 -4.09
C VAL A 58 -1.63 12.14 -5.15
N GLN A 59 -2.14 13.38 -4.97
CA GLN A 59 -3.03 14.01 -5.95
C GLN A 59 -2.37 14.12 -7.33
N ASP A 60 -1.09 14.55 -7.38
CA ASP A 60 -0.34 14.58 -8.63
C ASP A 60 -0.23 13.21 -9.31
N ALA A 61 -0.04 12.16 -8.51
CA ALA A 61 0.04 10.79 -9.03
C ALA A 61 -1.33 10.30 -9.57
N VAL A 62 -2.42 10.70 -8.94
CA VAL A 62 -3.79 10.41 -9.42
C VAL A 62 -4.04 11.15 -10.74
N ASP A 63 -3.77 12.44 -10.78
CA ASP A 63 -4.10 13.30 -11.94
C ASP A 63 -3.27 12.95 -13.17
N LYS A 64 -1.98 12.65 -13.00
CA LYS A 64 -1.04 12.42 -14.11
C LYS A 64 -0.96 10.96 -14.52
N GLU A 65 -1.07 10.03 -13.57
CA GLU A 65 -0.86 8.60 -13.82
C GLU A 65 -2.11 7.74 -13.56
N GLY A 66 -3.22 8.34 -13.11
CA GLY A 66 -4.46 7.62 -12.85
C GLY A 66 -4.30 6.52 -11.80
N ALA A 67 -3.53 6.78 -10.74
CA ALA A 67 -3.35 5.85 -9.63
C ALA A 67 -4.69 5.56 -8.95
N ASN A 68 -4.96 4.29 -8.64
CA ASN A 68 -6.22 3.85 -8.02
C ASN A 68 -6.00 2.99 -6.75
N VAL A 69 -4.75 2.67 -6.43
CA VAL A 69 -4.37 2.00 -5.18
C VAL A 69 -3.11 2.64 -4.64
N ALA A 70 -3.06 2.90 -3.32
CA ALA A 70 -1.87 3.41 -2.64
C ALA A 70 -1.28 2.35 -1.69
N ALA A 71 0.04 2.19 -1.70
CA ALA A 71 0.77 1.42 -0.71
C ALA A 71 1.67 2.35 0.12
N ILE A 72 1.64 2.21 1.44
CA ILE A 72 2.33 3.10 2.38
C ILE A 72 3.45 2.35 3.07
N TYR A 73 4.70 2.81 2.83
CA TYR A 73 5.93 2.36 3.47
C TYR A 73 6.62 3.49 4.24
N VAL A 74 5.85 4.51 4.58
CA VAL A 74 6.32 5.69 5.28
C VAL A 74 6.55 5.35 6.75
N PRO A 75 7.59 5.90 7.42
CA PRO A 75 7.83 5.67 8.85
C PRO A 75 6.63 6.02 9.74
N PRO A 76 6.46 5.35 10.90
CA PRO A 76 5.27 5.47 11.76
C PRO A 76 4.82 6.90 12.10
N PRO A 77 5.72 7.87 12.40
CA PRO A 77 5.30 9.23 12.73
C PRO A 77 4.61 10.01 11.59
N PHE A 78 4.80 9.55 10.33
CA PHE A 78 4.27 10.22 9.14
C PHE A 78 3.24 9.37 8.39
N ALA A 79 3.02 8.14 8.83
CA ALA A 79 2.19 7.19 8.10
C ALA A 79 0.70 7.56 8.16
N ALA A 80 0.22 8.12 9.26
CA ALA A 80 -1.15 8.59 9.37
C ALA A 80 -1.43 9.73 8.38
N ASP A 81 -0.53 10.71 8.27
CA ASP A 81 -0.63 11.81 7.30
C ASP A 81 -0.66 11.27 5.86
N SER A 82 0.18 10.25 5.57
CA SER A 82 0.20 9.60 4.27
C SER A 82 -1.12 8.88 3.94
N ILE A 83 -1.78 8.27 4.95
CA ILE A 83 -3.11 7.67 4.77
C ILE A 83 -4.15 8.76 4.50
N LEU A 84 -4.13 9.85 5.28
CA LEU A 84 -5.06 10.98 5.12
C LEU A 84 -4.90 11.62 3.74
N GLU A 85 -3.68 11.83 3.27
CA GLU A 85 -3.39 12.36 1.93
C GLU A 85 -3.99 11.46 0.84
N ALA A 86 -3.87 10.14 0.96
CA ALA A 86 -4.44 9.20 0.00
C ALA A 86 -5.99 9.21 0.04
N ILE A 87 -6.59 9.41 1.22
CA ILE A 87 -8.05 9.58 1.36
C ILE A 87 -8.50 10.88 0.68
N ASP A 88 -7.76 11.98 0.88
CA ASP A 88 -8.09 13.29 0.31
C ASP A 88 -7.93 13.32 -1.21
N ALA A 89 -7.01 12.51 -1.74
CA ALA A 89 -6.87 12.26 -3.18
C ALA A 89 -7.88 11.23 -3.72
N GLU A 90 -8.88 10.83 -2.93
CA GLU A 90 -9.96 9.90 -3.30
C GLU A 90 -9.49 8.53 -3.81
N ILE A 91 -8.32 8.06 -3.37
CA ILE A 91 -7.81 6.72 -3.69
C ILE A 91 -8.79 5.66 -3.14
N PRO A 92 -9.35 4.79 -3.99
CA PRO A 92 -10.35 3.79 -3.55
C PRO A 92 -9.82 2.76 -2.56
N LEU A 93 -8.53 2.41 -2.65
CA LEU A 93 -7.90 1.39 -1.79
C LEU A 93 -6.53 1.85 -1.31
N VAL A 94 -6.35 1.89 0.00
CA VAL A 94 -5.09 2.20 0.68
C VAL A 94 -4.61 0.99 1.45
N ILE A 95 -3.33 0.64 1.31
CA ILE A 95 -2.68 -0.48 1.97
C ILE A 95 -1.52 0.06 2.82
N ALA A 96 -1.72 0.12 4.13
CA ALA A 96 -0.73 0.63 5.08
C ALA A 96 0.08 -0.54 5.65
N ILE A 97 1.32 -0.68 5.18
CA ILE A 97 2.24 -1.72 5.65
C ILE A 97 2.82 -1.35 7.01
N THR A 98 3.02 -0.07 7.24
CA THR A 98 3.69 0.49 8.42
C THR A 98 3.09 -0.02 9.73
N GLU A 99 3.94 -0.51 10.60
CA GLU A 99 3.67 -0.88 11.99
C GLU A 99 3.98 0.28 12.94
N GLY A 100 3.35 0.31 14.11
CA GLY A 100 3.69 1.25 15.18
C GLY A 100 3.14 2.67 15.00
N ILE A 101 2.11 2.86 14.18
CA ILE A 101 1.41 4.14 14.08
C ILE A 101 0.70 4.42 15.41
N PRO A 102 0.82 5.63 16.00
CA PRO A 102 0.17 5.96 17.26
C PRO A 102 -1.35 5.80 17.17
N VAL A 103 -1.94 5.23 18.22
CA VAL A 103 -3.41 4.99 18.29
C VAL A 103 -4.21 6.27 18.10
N LYS A 104 -3.72 7.40 18.66
CA LYS A 104 -4.37 8.71 18.49
C LYS A 104 -4.46 9.12 17.03
N ASP A 105 -3.38 8.95 16.28
CA ASP A 105 -3.32 9.32 14.87
C ASP A 105 -4.23 8.40 14.03
N MET A 106 -4.30 7.11 14.39
CA MET A 106 -5.22 6.17 13.75
C MET A 106 -6.70 6.45 14.10
N ALA A 107 -7.00 7.06 15.24
CA ALA A 107 -8.36 7.50 15.56
C ALA A 107 -8.82 8.63 14.61
N GLU A 108 -7.92 9.54 14.26
CA GLU A 108 -8.18 10.60 13.26
C GLU A 108 -8.37 10.00 11.86
N VAL A 109 -7.49 9.11 11.44
CA VAL A 109 -7.63 8.36 10.18
C VAL A 109 -8.98 7.64 10.13
N LYS A 110 -9.38 6.97 11.22
CA LYS A 110 -10.67 6.26 11.27
C LYS A 110 -11.85 7.20 11.14
N ALA A 111 -11.82 8.37 11.78
CA ALA A 111 -12.86 9.37 11.65
C ALA A 111 -13.00 9.86 10.20
N ARG A 112 -11.88 10.09 9.50
CA ARG A 112 -11.87 10.52 8.12
C ARG A 112 -12.38 9.41 7.16
N LEU A 113 -12.01 8.16 7.40
CA LEU A 113 -12.47 7.00 6.62
C LEU A 113 -13.99 6.84 6.62
N ILE A 114 -14.67 7.12 7.73
CA ILE A 114 -16.15 7.01 7.86
C ILE A 114 -16.87 7.90 6.85
N SER A 115 -16.28 9.06 6.52
CA SER A 115 -16.85 10.04 5.58
C SER A 115 -16.30 9.92 4.16
N SER A 116 -15.48 8.91 3.87
CA SER A 116 -14.84 8.70 2.57
C SER A 116 -15.33 7.41 1.90
N ASN A 117 -15.02 7.28 0.60
CA ASN A 117 -15.21 6.03 -0.16
C ASN A 117 -13.94 5.15 -0.16
N THR A 118 -12.89 5.59 0.51
CA THR A 118 -11.61 4.87 0.60
C THR A 118 -11.74 3.66 1.52
N ARG A 119 -11.20 2.54 1.09
CA ARG A 119 -11.01 1.34 1.93
C ARG A 119 -9.55 1.29 2.39
N LEU A 120 -9.34 1.08 3.68
CA LEU A 120 -8.02 0.88 4.27
C LEU A 120 -7.81 -0.59 4.64
N ILE A 121 -6.68 -1.16 4.23
CA ILE A 121 -6.14 -2.43 4.73
C ILE A 121 -4.90 -2.10 5.58
N GLY A 122 -4.85 -2.62 6.78
CA GLY A 122 -3.85 -2.27 7.79
C GLY A 122 -4.36 -1.16 8.74
N PRO A 123 -3.46 -0.49 9.46
CA PRO A 123 -1.98 -0.60 9.43
C PRO A 123 -1.47 -1.96 9.91
N ASN A 124 -0.13 -2.11 9.93
CA ASN A 124 0.54 -3.35 10.35
C ASN A 124 -0.02 -4.59 9.60
N CYS A 125 0.07 -4.56 8.28
CA CYS A 125 -0.37 -5.67 7.45
C CYS A 125 0.72 -6.07 6.44
N PRO A 126 0.76 -7.33 5.99
CA PRO A 126 1.73 -7.80 5.00
C PRO A 126 1.39 -7.34 3.57
N GLY A 127 0.20 -6.78 3.36
CA GLY A 127 -0.29 -6.36 2.06
C GLY A 127 -1.42 -7.23 1.51
N ILE A 128 -1.55 -7.24 0.19
CA ILE A 128 -2.59 -8.00 -0.54
C ILE A 128 -1.99 -8.62 -1.79
N ILE A 129 -2.46 -9.79 -2.18
CA ILE A 129 -2.04 -10.47 -3.40
C ILE A 129 -3.22 -11.17 -4.08
N THR A 130 -3.33 -10.96 -5.39
CA THR A 130 -4.11 -11.81 -6.29
C THR A 130 -3.12 -12.61 -7.12
N PRO A 131 -2.97 -13.93 -6.86
CA PRO A 131 -1.94 -14.73 -7.49
C PRO A 131 -2.01 -14.70 -9.02
N GLY A 132 -0.87 -14.40 -9.66
CA GLY A 132 -0.74 -14.27 -11.11
C GLY A 132 -1.26 -12.96 -11.70
N GLU A 133 -1.76 -12.03 -10.89
CA GLU A 133 -2.30 -10.75 -11.36
C GLU A 133 -1.62 -9.53 -10.71
N CYS A 134 -1.62 -9.46 -9.38
CA CYS A 134 -1.14 -8.27 -8.66
C CYS A 134 -0.66 -8.66 -7.26
N LYS A 135 0.48 -8.14 -6.86
CA LYS A 135 1.04 -8.24 -5.51
C LYS A 135 1.37 -6.85 -4.99
N ILE A 136 0.90 -6.52 -3.80
CA ILE A 136 1.22 -5.27 -3.09
C ILE A 136 1.59 -5.61 -1.66
N GLY A 137 2.76 -5.17 -1.21
CA GLY A 137 3.23 -5.44 0.14
C GLY A 137 4.47 -6.32 0.21
N ILE A 138 4.69 -6.91 1.38
CA ILE A 138 5.92 -7.62 1.74
C ILE A 138 5.86 -9.14 1.53
N MET A 139 4.67 -9.68 1.20
CA MET A 139 4.49 -11.13 1.03
C MET A 139 5.35 -11.70 -0.12
N PRO A 140 5.95 -12.89 0.07
CA PRO A 140 6.68 -13.56 -1.01
C PRO A 140 5.72 -14.04 -2.10
N GLY A 141 5.84 -13.45 -3.31
CA GLY A 141 4.91 -13.75 -4.42
C GLY A 141 4.95 -15.18 -4.92
N TYR A 142 6.14 -15.81 -4.88
CA TYR A 142 6.39 -17.13 -5.46
C TYR A 142 5.67 -18.30 -4.78
N ILE A 143 5.21 -18.14 -3.53
CA ILE A 143 4.49 -19.19 -2.79
C ILE A 143 2.98 -19.19 -3.07
N HIS A 144 2.44 -18.07 -3.57
CA HIS A 144 1.01 -17.93 -3.81
C HIS A 144 0.65 -18.42 -5.22
N LYS A 145 -0.37 -19.28 -5.31
CA LYS A 145 -0.86 -19.85 -6.57
C LYS A 145 -2.35 -19.56 -6.75
N PRO A 146 -2.82 -19.37 -7.99
CA PRO A 146 -4.25 -19.30 -8.27
C PRO A 146 -4.99 -20.52 -7.72
N GLY A 147 -6.10 -20.28 -7.02
CA GLY A 147 -6.86 -21.35 -6.38
C GLY A 147 -8.25 -20.89 -5.98
N LYS A 148 -8.98 -21.79 -5.31
CA LYS A 148 -10.35 -21.56 -4.83
C LYS A 148 -10.41 -21.11 -3.36
N VAL A 149 -9.27 -21.06 -2.68
CA VAL A 149 -9.16 -20.68 -1.27
C VAL A 149 -8.67 -19.26 -1.17
N GLY A 150 -9.46 -18.39 -0.54
CA GLY A 150 -9.05 -17.05 -0.11
C GLY A 150 -8.59 -17.10 1.33
N ILE A 151 -7.50 -16.41 1.64
CA ILE A 151 -6.94 -16.32 2.99
C ILE A 151 -6.96 -14.87 3.42
N CYS A 152 -7.66 -14.60 4.54
CA CYS A 152 -7.59 -13.33 5.25
C CYS A 152 -6.82 -13.54 6.54
N LEU A 153 -5.58 -13.03 6.58
CA LEU A 153 -4.66 -13.23 7.69
C LEU A 153 -4.74 -12.04 8.65
N LEU A 154 -5.80 -11.96 9.42
CA LEU A 154 -5.89 -10.91 10.41
C LEU A 154 -5.07 -11.20 11.67
N TYR A 155 -4.78 -12.47 11.98
CA TYR A 155 -4.23 -12.87 13.29
C TYR A 155 -3.17 -13.98 13.29
N THR A 156 -2.56 -14.32 12.17
CA THR A 156 -1.66 -15.49 12.16
C THR A 156 -0.33 -15.28 12.86
N SER A 157 0.15 -14.06 13.01
CA SER A 157 1.30 -13.76 13.84
C SER A 157 0.95 -13.65 15.34
N ASP A 158 -0.25 -13.16 15.63
CA ASP A 158 -0.70 -12.90 17.00
C ASP A 158 -1.41 -14.10 17.61
N ALA A 159 -2.03 -14.97 16.82
CA ALA A 159 -2.66 -16.20 17.30
C ALA A 159 -1.70 -17.15 18.02
N ALA A 160 -0.41 -17.12 17.68
CA ALA A 160 0.62 -17.90 18.37
C ALA A 160 1.01 -17.29 19.73
N ASP A 161 0.85 -15.97 19.88
CA ASP A 161 1.15 -15.26 21.13
C ASP A 161 -0.04 -15.30 22.10
N GLU A 162 -1.26 -15.26 21.60
CA GLU A 162 -2.48 -15.39 22.41
C GLU A 162 -2.63 -16.78 23.06
N LEU A 163 -2.10 -17.82 22.45
CA LEU A 163 -2.07 -19.18 23.01
C LEU A 163 -1.04 -19.38 24.14
N ARG A 164 -0.22 -18.38 24.45
CA ARG A 164 0.80 -18.39 25.51
C ARG A 164 0.43 -17.57 26.74
N SER A 165 -0.71 -16.93 26.75
CA SER A 165 -1.22 -16.11 27.87
C SER A 165 -2.19 -16.88 28.76
#